data_a6837f1eb98effef9c4a035f3bff1740
#
_entry.id   a6837f1eb98effef9c4a035f3bff1740
#
_cell.length_a   1.000
_cell.length_b   1.000
_cell.length_c   1.000
_cell.angle_alpha   90.00
_cell.angle_beta   90.00
_cell.angle_gamma   90.00
#
_symmetry.space_group_name_H-M   'P 1'
#
loop_
_entity.id
_entity.type
_entity.pdbx_description
1 polymer ?
#
loop_
_entity_poly.entity_id
_entity_poly.type
_entity_poly.pdbx_seq_one_letter_code
_entity_poly.pdbx_strand_id
1 'polypeptide(L)'
;MKTPILSICIRCKDGRESIENTRGGKRFADKLLKSANKNEFKLRGVKCMSQCKRPCIISLTSENCFTYIFGDLDLNINNQIDSIIKFVSIYKTKNEGFVTRNERPELLKTNILGRLPPLISKSTLIDNFDEDKLLDNGL
;
A
#
# COMPACT_ATOMS: atom_id res chain seq x y z
N MET A 1 -2.39 11.72 -12.38
CA MET A 1 -2.79 10.49 -11.65
C MET A 1 -4.02 10.77 -10.81
N LYS A 2 -4.98 9.85 -10.79
CA LYS A 2 -6.12 9.94 -9.87
C LYS A 2 -5.63 9.76 -8.44
N THR A 3 -6.40 10.28 -7.48
CA THR A 3 -6.03 10.20 -6.06
C THR A 3 -5.83 8.75 -5.64
N PRO A 4 -4.66 8.38 -5.11
CA PRO A 4 -4.42 7.02 -4.66
C PRO A 4 -5.29 6.65 -3.46
N ILE A 5 -5.51 5.35 -3.30
CA ILE A 5 -6.22 4.79 -2.15
C ILE A 5 -5.23 3.99 -1.32
N LEU A 6 -5.08 4.37 -0.08
CA LEU A 6 -4.32 3.63 0.92
C LEU A 6 -5.30 2.79 1.72
N SER A 7 -5.15 1.48 1.65
CA SER A 7 -5.97 0.53 2.39
C SER A 7 -5.17 -0.02 3.56
N ILE A 8 -5.80 -0.15 4.72
CA ILE A 8 -5.14 -0.73 5.88
C ILE A 8 -6.02 -1.83 6.48
N CYS A 9 -5.39 -2.94 6.87
CA CYS A 9 -6.08 -4.03 7.54
C CYS A 9 -6.40 -3.62 8.97
N ILE A 10 -7.67 -3.37 9.26
CA ILE A 10 -8.09 -2.91 10.59
C ILE A 10 -8.25 -4.05 11.59
N ARG A 11 -8.08 -5.29 11.16
CA ARG A 11 -8.14 -6.48 12.02
C ARG A 11 -6.80 -7.04 12.41
N CYS A 12 -5.71 -6.51 11.88
CA CYS A 12 -4.36 -6.95 12.25
C CYS A 12 -4.13 -6.75 13.75
N LYS A 13 -3.53 -7.76 14.39
CA LYS A 13 -3.09 -7.70 15.79
C LYS A 13 -1.59 -7.42 15.82
N ASP A 14 -1.17 -6.52 16.68
CA ASP A 14 0.25 -6.18 16.84
C ASP A 14 0.86 -6.67 18.16
N GLY A 15 0.09 -7.46 18.93
CA GLY A 15 0.53 -7.99 20.21
C GLY A 15 0.20 -7.12 21.40
N ARG A 16 -0.42 -5.96 21.19
CA ARG A 16 -0.72 -5.00 22.28
C ARG A 16 -2.21 -4.90 22.60
N GLU A 17 -3.01 -5.81 22.08
CA GLU A 17 -4.46 -5.75 22.24
C GLU A 17 -4.91 -5.84 23.68
N SER A 18 -4.18 -6.57 24.54
CA SER A 18 -4.51 -6.68 25.95
C SER A 18 -4.28 -5.38 26.73
N ILE A 19 -3.37 -4.53 26.26
CA ILE A 19 -3.05 -3.24 26.89
C ILE A 19 -3.91 -2.12 26.28
N GLU A 20 -3.98 -2.08 24.95
CA GLU A 20 -4.61 -0.98 24.20
C GLU A 20 -6.10 -1.19 24.00
N ASN A 21 -6.60 -2.41 24.21
CA ASN A 21 -8.01 -2.78 24.09
C ASN A 21 -8.60 -2.55 22.69
N THR A 22 -7.74 -2.45 21.68
CA THR A 22 -8.12 -2.31 20.26
C THR A 22 -7.10 -3.04 19.40
N ARG A 23 -7.50 -3.40 18.17
CA ARG A 23 -6.60 -4.03 17.19
C ARG A 23 -5.51 -3.06 16.75
N GLY A 24 -4.30 -3.58 16.58
CA GLY A 24 -3.17 -2.78 16.11
C GLY A 24 -3.42 -2.10 14.77
N GLY A 25 -4.08 -2.79 13.85
CA GLY A 25 -4.44 -2.20 12.54
C GLY A 25 -5.39 -1.02 12.67
N LYS A 26 -6.33 -1.08 13.60
CA LYS A 26 -7.26 0.03 13.86
C LYS A 26 -6.51 1.23 14.43
N ARG A 27 -5.62 1.02 15.38
CA ARG A 27 -4.78 2.10 15.94
C ARG A 27 -3.88 2.72 14.88
N PHE A 28 -3.34 1.87 14.00
CA PHE A 28 -2.51 2.33 12.88
C PHE A 28 -3.32 3.24 11.95
N ALA A 29 -4.55 2.82 11.60
CA ALA A 29 -5.45 3.62 10.77
C ALA A 29 -5.77 4.96 11.41
N ASP A 30 -6.07 4.98 12.70
CA ASP A 30 -6.36 6.21 13.43
C ASP A 30 -5.17 7.17 13.42
N LYS A 31 -3.96 6.64 13.53
CA LYS A 31 -2.73 7.45 13.48
C LYS A 31 -2.53 8.03 12.07
N LEU A 32 -2.76 7.25 11.03
CA LEU A 32 -2.67 7.72 9.66
C LEU A 32 -3.69 8.82 9.38
N LEU A 33 -4.92 8.67 9.86
CA LEU A 33 -5.96 9.68 9.69
C LEU A 33 -5.57 11.02 10.30
N LYS A 34 -4.90 11.00 11.45
CA LYS A 34 -4.44 12.21 12.12
C LYS A 34 -3.25 12.87 11.44
N SER A 35 -2.43 12.07 10.77
CA SER A 35 -1.16 12.52 10.19
C SER A 35 -1.28 12.89 8.72
N ALA A 36 -2.31 12.40 8.03
CA ALA A 36 -2.44 12.53 6.59
C ALA A 36 -3.01 13.88 6.19
N ASN A 37 -2.47 14.43 5.10
CA ASN A 37 -3.12 15.50 4.37
C ASN A 37 -4.25 14.86 3.56
N LYS A 38 -5.48 15.31 3.79
CA LYS A 38 -6.69 14.73 3.17
C LYS A 38 -6.70 14.81 1.65
N ASN A 39 -5.87 15.67 1.05
CA ASN A 39 -5.79 15.83 -0.39
C ASN A 39 -4.75 14.93 -1.06
N GLU A 40 -3.90 14.27 -0.29
CA GLU A 40 -2.82 13.42 -0.83
C GLU A 40 -3.30 12.03 -1.22
N PHE A 41 -4.17 11.44 -0.45
CA PHE A 41 -4.71 10.11 -0.69
C PHE A 41 -6.00 9.90 0.09
N LYS A 42 -6.74 8.88 -0.31
CA LYS A 42 -7.92 8.42 0.44
C LYS A 42 -7.51 7.24 1.30
N LEU A 43 -7.95 7.22 2.54
CA LEU A 43 -7.69 6.11 3.46
C LEU A 43 -8.96 5.29 3.66
N ARG A 44 -8.84 3.96 3.59
CA ARG A 44 -9.94 3.06 3.89
C ARG A 44 -9.45 1.90 4.74
N GLY A 45 -10.33 1.39 5.60
CA GLY A 45 -10.07 0.20 6.39
C GLY A 45 -10.62 -1.03 5.71
N VAL A 46 -9.87 -2.12 5.75
CA VAL A 46 -10.28 -3.42 5.23
C VAL A 46 -10.32 -4.40 6.40
N LYS A 47 -11.42 -5.14 6.53
CA LYS A 47 -11.63 -6.02 7.69
C LYS A 47 -10.72 -7.26 7.71
N CYS A 48 -10.05 -7.58 6.62
CA CYS A 48 -9.01 -8.59 6.58
C CYS A 48 -8.28 -8.53 5.24
N MET A 49 -6.95 -8.49 5.27
CA MET A 49 -6.14 -8.54 4.07
C MET A 49 -5.35 -9.86 3.97
N SER A 50 -5.74 -10.85 4.76
CA SER A 50 -5.26 -12.25 4.69
C SER A 50 -3.76 -12.45 4.86
N GLN A 51 -3.10 -11.59 5.64
CA GLN A 51 -1.68 -11.73 5.93
C GLN A 51 -1.43 -11.54 7.43
N CYS A 52 -2.15 -12.31 8.24
CA CYS A 52 -2.14 -12.18 9.70
C CYS A 52 -0.79 -12.46 10.34
N LYS A 53 0.11 -13.15 9.62
CA LYS A 53 1.44 -13.47 10.12
C LYS A 53 2.42 -12.31 10.04
N ARG A 54 2.07 -11.25 9.32
CA ARG A 54 2.96 -10.10 9.08
C ARG A 54 2.26 -8.76 9.30
N PRO A 55 1.59 -8.59 10.45
CA PRO A 55 0.87 -7.34 10.73
C PRO A 55 1.86 -6.19 10.98
N CYS A 56 1.50 -4.94 10.73
CA CYS A 56 0.25 -4.54 10.09
C CYS A 56 0.42 -4.46 8.58
N ILE A 57 -0.70 -4.55 7.88
CA ILE A 57 -0.70 -4.63 6.42
C ILE A 57 -1.36 -3.38 5.83
N ILE A 58 -0.72 -2.80 4.81
CA ILE A 58 -1.31 -1.74 3.99
C ILE A 58 -1.17 -2.10 2.52
N SER A 59 -2.00 -1.47 1.70
CA SER A 59 -1.80 -1.46 0.25
C SER A 59 -2.02 -0.05 -0.29
N LEU A 60 -1.29 0.29 -1.35
CA LEU A 60 -1.45 1.55 -2.05
C LEU A 60 -1.77 1.24 -3.51
N THR A 61 -2.89 1.77 -3.99
CA THR A 61 -3.35 1.55 -5.35
C THR A 61 -3.91 2.82 -5.96
N SER A 62 -3.88 2.90 -7.27
CA SER A 62 -4.56 3.95 -8.04
C SER A 62 -4.92 3.38 -9.39
N GLU A 63 -5.89 3.99 -10.07
CA GLU A 63 -6.33 3.54 -11.39
C GLU A 63 -5.18 3.54 -12.38
N ASN A 64 -5.01 2.43 -13.10
CA ASN A 64 -3.97 2.23 -14.11
C ASN A 64 -2.53 2.31 -13.54
N CYS A 65 -2.37 2.01 -12.27
CA CYS A 65 -1.08 2.05 -11.59
C CYS A 65 -0.78 0.73 -10.90
N PHE A 66 0.51 0.47 -10.67
CA PHE A 66 0.94 -0.67 -9.86
C PHE A 66 0.38 -0.54 -8.45
N THR A 67 0.05 -1.68 -7.86
CA THR A 67 -0.40 -1.76 -6.47
C THR A 67 0.72 -2.31 -5.62
N TYR A 68 0.99 -1.65 -4.49
CA TYR A 68 2.00 -2.08 -3.53
C TYR A 68 1.33 -2.61 -2.27
N ILE A 69 1.89 -3.71 -1.74
CA ILE A 69 1.43 -4.29 -0.48
C ILE A 69 2.63 -4.38 0.46
N PHE A 70 2.50 -3.81 1.65
CA PHE A 70 3.53 -3.84 2.68
C PHE A 70 3.00 -4.52 3.94
N GLY A 71 3.87 -5.24 4.62
CA GLY A 71 3.59 -5.83 5.91
C GLY A 71 4.64 -5.47 6.95
N ASP A 72 4.54 -6.07 8.12
CA ASP A 72 5.47 -5.84 9.23
C ASP A 72 5.59 -4.37 9.61
N LEU A 73 4.49 -3.62 9.46
CA LEU A 73 4.47 -2.20 9.79
C LEU A 73 4.11 -2.05 11.27
N ASP A 74 4.83 -1.16 11.94
CA ASP A 74 4.65 -0.92 13.37
C ASP A 74 4.52 0.58 13.61
N LEU A 75 3.37 1.00 14.10
CA LEU A 75 3.11 2.41 14.38
C LEU A 75 4.02 3.00 15.45
N ASN A 76 4.64 2.13 16.25
CA ASN A 76 5.56 2.54 17.33
C ASN A 76 7.00 2.71 16.86
N ILE A 77 7.31 2.28 15.64
CA ILE A 77 8.62 2.58 15.05
C ILE A 77 8.63 4.05 14.64
N ASN A 78 9.67 4.76 15.08
CA ASN A 78 9.85 6.16 14.75
C ASN A 78 9.89 6.34 13.23
N ASN A 79 9.17 7.34 12.72
CA ASN A 79 9.07 7.66 11.29
C ASN A 79 8.35 6.62 10.42
N GLN A 80 7.70 5.59 11.00
CA GLN A 80 6.95 4.61 10.21
C GLN A 80 5.80 5.27 9.44
N ILE A 81 5.02 6.09 10.13
CA ILE A 81 3.89 6.81 9.51
C ILE A 81 4.40 7.79 8.46
N ASP A 82 5.46 8.54 8.77
CA ASP A 82 6.04 9.50 7.83
C ASP A 82 6.58 8.80 6.58
N SER A 83 7.14 7.61 6.72
CA SER A 83 7.64 6.83 5.59
C SER A 83 6.52 6.43 4.63
N ILE A 84 5.35 6.11 5.15
CA ILE A 84 4.18 5.76 4.34
C ILE A 84 3.70 6.98 3.57
N ILE A 85 3.58 8.12 4.25
CA ILE A 85 3.13 9.37 3.62
C ILE A 85 4.13 9.78 2.53
N LYS A 86 5.42 9.67 2.80
CA LYS A 86 6.46 9.96 1.81
C LYS A 86 6.36 9.02 0.61
N PHE A 87 6.10 7.73 0.85
CA PHE A 87 5.93 6.76 -0.24
C PHE A 87 4.76 7.15 -1.14
N VAL A 88 3.63 7.57 -0.56
CA VAL A 88 2.47 8.03 -1.34
C VAL A 88 2.87 9.19 -2.24
N SER A 89 3.62 10.15 -1.72
CA SER A 89 4.08 11.32 -2.51
C SER A 89 4.96 10.89 -3.67
N ILE A 90 5.89 9.97 -3.45
CA ILE A 90 6.76 9.44 -4.50
C ILE A 90 5.94 8.70 -5.55
N TYR A 91 5.05 7.83 -5.11
CA TYR A 91 4.17 7.03 -5.97
C TYR A 91 3.38 7.90 -6.96
N LYS A 92 2.88 9.02 -6.49
CA LYS A 92 2.09 9.95 -7.31
C LYS A 92 2.89 10.60 -8.44
N THR A 93 4.21 10.65 -8.31
CA THR A 93 5.08 11.27 -9.33
C THR A 93 5.55 10.29 -10.39
N LYS A 94 5.31 9.00 -10.20
CA LYS A 94 5.86 7.96 -11.08
C LYS A 94 4.86 7.54 -12.15
N ASN A 95 5.40 7.19 -13.33
CA ASN A 95 4.60 6.61 -14.41
C ASN A 95 4.02 5.27 -13.94
N GLU A 96 2.71 5.10 -14.08
CA GLU A 96 1.97 3.93 -13.59
C GLU A 96 2.24 3.62 -12.12
N GLY A 97 2.66 4.61 -11.34
CA GLY A 97 2.97 4.44 -9.92
C GLY A 97 4.15 3.52 -9.64
N PHE A 98 5.04 3.32 -10.60
CA PHE A 98 6.16 2.40 -10.43
C PHE A 98 7.31 3.05 -9.65
N VAL A 99 7.54 2.55 -8.44
CA VAL A 99 8.60 3.04 -7.54
C VAL A 99 9.65 1.95 -7.39
N THR A 100 10.91 2.26 -7.74
CA THR A 100 11.99 1.30 -7.58
C THR A 100 12.35 1.13 -6.10
N ARG A 101 13.06 0.03 -5.79
CA ARG A 101 13.49 -0.23 -4.42
C ARG A 101 14.31 0.92 -3.84
N ASN A 102 15.21 1.49 -4.63
CA ASN A 102 16.07 2.58 -4.17
C ASN A 102 15.31 3.88 -3.91
N GLU A 103 14.17 4.08 -4.57
CA GLU A 103 13.34 5.26 -4.39
C GLU A 103 12.42 5.16 -3.17
N ARG A 104 12.20 3.94 -2.66
CA ARG A 104 11.35 3.75 -1.49
C ARG A 104 12.03 4.30 -0.23
N PRO A 105 11.26 4.87 0.71
CA PRO A 105 11.78 5.17 2.03
C PRO A 105 12.42 3.94 2.68
N GLU A 106 13.44 4.15 3.48
CA GLU A 106 14.23 3.06 4.08
C GLU A 106 13.35 2.05 4.82
N LEU A 107 12.35 2.52 5.58
CA LEU A 107 11.46 1.63 6.35
C LEU A 107 10.50 0.81 5.47
N LEU A 108 10.47 1.05 4.16
CA LEU A 108 9.61 0.33 3.22
C LEU A 108 10.41 -0.47 2.17
N LYS A 109 11.71 -0.66 2.37
CA LYS A 109 12.55 -1.39 1.40
C LYS A 109 12.47 -2.89 1.55
N THR A 110 12.37 -3.39 2.78
CA THR A 110 12.47 -4.83 3.07
C THR A 110 11.17 -5.50 3.46
N ASN A 111 10.12 -4.72 3.69
CA ASN A 111 8.83 -5.22 4.18
C ASN A 111 7.75 -5.24 3.09
N ILE A 112 8.13 -5.18 1.84
CA ILE A 112 7.21 -5.33 0.73
C ILE A 112 6.74 -6.79 0.63
N LEU A 113 5.44 -6.99 0.50
CA LEU A 113 4.84 -8.32 0.33
C LEU A 113 4.54 -8.60 -1.13
N GLY A 114 4.33 -7.57 -1.93
CA GLY A 114 4.06 -7.74 -3.34
C GLY A 114 3.87 -6.40 -4.05
N ARG A 115 4.09 -6.47 -5.35
CA ARG A 115 3.81 -5.37 -6.27
C ARG A 115 3.03 -5.96 -7.43
N LEU A 116 1.80 -5.53 -7.59
CA LEU A 116 0.90 -6.09 -8.60
C LEU A 116 0.78 -5.12 -9.76
N PRO A 117 0.89 -5.63 -11.01
CA PRO A 117 0.73 -4.76 -12.18
C PRO A 117 -0.72 -4.30 -12.34
N PRO A 118 -0.94 -3.15 -12.99
CA PRO A 118 -2.28 -2.74 -13.34
C PRO A 118 -2.86 -3.69 -14.40
N LEU A 119 -4.18 -3.64 -14.57
CA LEU A 119 -4.89 -4.47 -15.56
C LEU A 119 -4.36 -4.21 -16.97
N ILE A 120 -4.11 -2.95 -17.28
CA ILE A 120 -3.54 -2.51 -18.55
C ILE A 120 -2.27 -1.73 -18.24
N SER A 121 -1.16 -2.11 -18.88
CA SER A 121 0.12 -1.46 -18.64
C SER A 121 0.92 -1.34 -19.92
N LYS A 122 1.66 -0.24 -20.02
CA LYS A 122 2.65 -0.02 -21.08
C LYS A 122 4.08 -0.27 -20.58
N SER A 123 4.21 -0.79 -19.36
CA SER A 123 5.51 -1.06 -18.76
C SER A 123 6.27 -2.16 -19.50
N THR A 124 7.56 -1.96 -19.70
CA THR A 124 8.45 -2.98 -20.25
C THR A 124 8.68 -4.15 -19.32
N LEU A 125 8.21 -4.05 -18.06
CA LEU A 125 8.31 -5.13 -17.08
C LEU A 125 7.26 -6.23 -17.29
N ILE A 126 6.31 -6.00 -18.21
CA ILE A 126 5.21 -6.93 -18.43
C ILE A 126 5.34 -7.51 -19.83
N ASP A 127 5.41 -8.83 -19.91
CA ASP A 127 5.39 -9.58 -21.16
C ASP A 127 4.01 -10.18 -21.34
N ASN A 128 3.29 -9.77 -22.36
CA ASN A 128 1.94 -10.25 -22.65
C ASN A 128 2.03 -11.51 -23.55
N PHE A 129 1.86 -12.68 -22.93
CA PHE A 129 1.99 -13.95 -23.65
C PHE A 129 0.79 -14.24 -24.55
N ASP A 130 -0.39 -13.72 -24.22
CA ASP A 130 -1.65 -13.89 -24.95
C ASP A 130 -2.23 -12.54 -25.30
N GLU A 131 -1.45 -11.68 -25.98
CA GLU A 131 -1.80 -10.29 -26.24
C GLU A 131 -3.13 -10.16 -27.00
N ASP A 132 -3.36 -10.99 -28.03
CA ASP A 132 -4.59 -10.97 -28.82
C ASP A 132 -5.82 -11.27 -27.96
N LYS A 133 -5.70 -12.19 -27.01
CA LYS A 133 -6.79 -12.53 -26.09
C LYS A 133 -7.07 -11.40 -25.10
N LEU A 134 -6.04 -10.67 -24.68
CA LEU A 134 -6.22 -9.50 -23.81
C LEU A 134 -6.98 -8.41 -24.53
N LEU A 135 -6.70 -8.20 -25.82
CA LEU A 135 -7.42 -7.23 -26.64
C LEU A 135 -8.87 -7.65 -26.84
N ASP A 136 -9.15 -8.93 -27.06
CA ASP A 136 -10.49 -9.47 -27.23
C ASP A 136 -11.36 -9.29 -25.99
N ASN A 137 -10.76 -9.16 -24.83
CA ASN A 137 -11.49 -8.90 -23.57
C ASN A 137 -11.82 -7.42 -23.37
N GLY A 138 -11.62 -6.59 -24.36
CA GLY A 138 -11.95 -5.18 -24.32
C GLY A 138 -10.95 -4.34 -23.55
N LEU A 139 -9.80 -4.88 -23.32
CA LEU A 139 -8.73 -4.19 -22.60
C LEU A 139 -7.84 -3.43 -23.60
#